data_91d157d2fbee6f87ced044d4737cb35b
#
_entry.id   91d157d2fbee6f87ced044d4737cb35b
#
_cell.length_a   1.000
_cell.length_b   1.000
_cell.length_c   1.000
_cell.angle_alpha   90.00
_cell.angle_beta   90.00
_cell.angle_gamma   90.00
#
_symmetry.space_group_name_H-M   'P 1'
#
loop_
_entity.id
_entity.type
_entity.pdbx_description
1 polymer ?
#
loop_
_entity_poly.entity_id
_entity_poly.type
_entity_poly.pdbx_seq_one_letter_code
_entity_poly.pdbx_strand_id
1 'polypeptide(L)'
;YAAGSLAGGSAEPGIVMVSCDINGNGKADDPWYELAGSEYYSEATAHDMTITYTRPADDGDVAWTLGNGDTGCVPKNEYHSQPYYPQWLDKDIMSFTGTLLAPNAIDHSGNGTNYVLYAYAWGYVDNHPNDAGDLSKFKIDWAVDSQGKPVHLDGVDFIKVYTGVNQAVSYTHLTLPTS
;
A
#
# COMPACT_ATOMS: atom_id res chain seq x y z
N TYR A 1 -3.86 -4.25 12.35
CA TYR A 1 -3.77 -5.70 12.57
C TYR A 1 -4.40 -6.43 11.39
N ALA A 2 -3.60 -7.11 10.59
CA ALA A 2 -4.09 -7.94 9.50
C ALA A 2 -4.62 -9.26 10.08
N ALA A 3 -5.93 -9.44 10.05
CA ALA A 3 -6.54 -10.75 10.29
C ALA A 3 -6.58 -11.58 8.99
N GLY A 4 -5.81 -11.13 7.98
CA GLY A 4 -5.81 -11.72 6.65
C GLY A 4 -5.22 -13.12 6.65
N SER A 5 -5.86 -13.97 5.89
CA SER A 5 -5.35 -15.28 5.52
C SER A 5 -5.71 -15.54 4.05
N LEU A 6 -5.13 -16.54 3.42
CA LEU A 6 -5.56 -16.96 2.09
C LEU A 6 -7.04 -17.39 2.06
N ALA A 7 -7.62 -17.68 3.24
CA ALA A 7 -9.05 -18.00 3.38
C ALA A 7 -9.94 -16.74 3.48
N GLY A 8 -9.36 -15.52 3.52
CA GLY A 8 -10.06 -14.25 3.67
C GLY A 8 -9.90 -13.63 5.06
N GLY A 9 -10.05 -12.31 5.12
CA GLY A 9 -9.87 -11.51 6.34
C GLY A 9 -9.88 -10.02 6.04
N SER A 10 -8.92 -9.29 6.64
CA SER A 10 -8.71 -7.86 6.48
C SER A 10 -7.26 -7.55 6.08
N ALA A 11 -6.73 -8.21 5.07
CA ALA A 11 -5.39 -7.96 4.58
C ALA A 11 -5.33 -6.66 3.77
N GLU A 12 -4.46 -5.74 4.18
CA GLU A 12 -4.22 -4.44 3.52
C GLU A 12 -2.75 -4.34 3.06
N PRO A 13 -2.38 -5.10 2.00
CA PRO A 13 -0.98 -5.34 1.67
C PRO A 13 -0.24 -4.06 1.31
N GLY A 14 0.86 -3.81 2.04
CA GLY A 14 1.76 -2.70 1.80
C GLY A 14 3.08 -3.13 1.20
N ILE A 15 3.60 -2.31 0.28
CA ILE A 15 4.91 -2.48 -0.36
C ILE A 15 6.00 -2.08 0.63
N VAL A 16 7.07 -2.85 0.64
CA VAL A 16 8.29 -2.56 1.41
C VAL A 16 9.42 -2.22 0.48
N MET A 17 10.05 -1.09 0.71
CA MET A 17 11.29 -0.70 0.04
C MET A 17 12.40 -0.50 1.06
N VAL A 18 13.62 -0.79 0.63
CA VAL A 18 14.82 -0.66 1.45
C VAL A 18 15.88 0.16 0.73
N SER A 19 16.73 0.84 1.49
CA SER A 19 17.88 1.58 0.99
C SER A 19 19.07 1.42 1.91
N CYS A 20 20.28 1.41 1.34
CA CYS A 20 21.53 1.46 2.08
C CYS A 20 22.08 2.88 2.00
N ASP A 21 22.67 3.38 3.09
CA ASP A 21 23.39 4.65 3.12
C ASP A 21 24.79 4.47 2.51
N ILE A 22 24.87 4.45 1.18
CA ILE A 22 26.10 4.16 0.43
C ILE A 22 27.13 5.29 0.61
N ASN A 23 26.66 6.52 0.70
CA ASN A 23 27.51 7.71 0.81
C ASN A 23 27.83 8.08 2.27
N GLY A 24 27.25 7.41 3.28
CA GLY A 24 27.53 7.58 4.72
C GLY A 24 27.05 8.90 5.29
N ASN A 25 26.05 9.57 4.68
CA ASN A 25 25.58 10.88 5.09
C ASN A 25 24.41 10.86 6.09
N GLY A 26 23.86 9.66 6.41
CA GLY A 26 22.74 9.46 7.32
C GLY A 26 21.38 9.88 6.75
N LYS A 27 21.26 9.99 5.41
CA LYS A 27 20.03 10.41 4.72
C LYS A 27 19.55 9.33 3.76
N ALA A 28 18.24 9.26 3.58
CA ALA A 28 17.60 8.32 2.67
C ALA A 28 17.57 8.86 1.22
N ASP A 29 18.73 9.29 0.70
CA ASP A 29 18.89 9.89 -0.63
C ASP A 29 19.64 8.97 -1.62
N ASP A 30 20.00 7.76 -1.20
CA ASP A 30 20.54 6.70 -2.02
C ASP A 30 19.45 5.86 -2.73
N PRO A 31 19.81 4.96 -3.68
CA PRO A 31 18.84 4.14 -4.39
C PRO A 31 17.94 3.30 -3.47
N TRP A 32 16.66 3.25 -3.81
CA TRP A 32 15.66 2.42 -3.17
C TRP A 32 15.41 1.14 -3.96
N TYR A 33 15.31 0.02 -3.26
CA TYR A 33 15.05 -1.30 -3.82
C TYR A 33 13.75 -1.83 -3.22
N GLU A 34 12.85 -2.34 -4.05
CA GLU A 34 11.64 -3.01 -3.57
C GLU A 34 11.97 -4.43 -3.11
N LEU A 35 11.40 -4.87 -2.00
CA LEU A 35 11.41 -6.27 -1.61
C LEU A 35 10.26 -6.97 -2.35
N ALA A 36 10.59 -7.64 -3.44
CA ALA A 36 9.62 -8.31 -4.30
C ALA A 36 8.81 -9.34 -3.52
N GLY A 37 7.51 -9.11 -3.40
CA GLY A 37 6.56 -10.06 -2.82
C GLY A 37 6.02 -11.06 -3.86
N SER A 38 5.08 -11.90 -3.44
CA SER A 38 4.52 -12.98 -4.29
C SER A 38 3.90 -12.49 -5.59
N GLU A 39 3.37 -11.26 -5.60
CA GLU A 39 2.67 -10.68 -6.76
C GLU A 39 3.56 -9.77 -7.61
N TYR A 40 4.85 -9.59 -7.24
CA TYR A 40 5.73 -8.63 -7.93
C TYR A 40 5.80 -8.88 -9.43
N TYR A 41 5.91 -10.13 -9.88
CA TYR A 41 6.00 -10.49 -11.29
C TYR A 41 4.65 -10.86 -11.93
N SER A 42 3.54 -10.59 -11.25
CA SER A 42 2.19 -10.80 -11.78
C SER A 42 1.90 -9.79 -12.90
N GLU A 43 1.25 -10.22 -13.97
CA GLU A 43 0.77 -9.32 -15.04
C GLU A 43 -0.28 -8.31 -14.55
N ALA A 44 -0.91 -8.59 -13.40
CA ALA A 44 -1.88 -7.70 -12.76
C ALA A 44 -1.23 -6.63 -11.86
N THR A 45 0.08 -6.69 -11.64
CA THR A 45 0.83 -5.69 -10.87
C THR A 45 1.36 -4.62 -11.81
N ALA A 46 1.09 -3.35 -11.49
CA ALA A 46 1.61 -2.21 -12.24
C ALA A 46 2.77 -1.58 -11.48
N HIS A 47 3.95 -1.57 -12.11
CA HIS A 47 5.13 -0.86 -11.60
C HIS A 47 5.14 0.59 -12.06
N ASP A 48 5.77 1.47 -11.27
CA ASP A 48 5.87 2.91 -11.55
C ASP A 48 4.50 3.59 -11.79
N MET A 49 3.43 3.03 -11.20
CA MET A 49 2.10 3.61 -11.28
C MET A 49 2.04 4.88 -10.43
N THR A 50 1.59 5.96 -11.05
CA THR A 50 1.33 7.22 -10.33
C THR A 50 -0.15 7.31 -9.96
N ILE A 51 -0.44 7.61 -8.70
CA ILE A 51 -1.77 8.03 -8.24
C ILE A 51 -1.71 9.49 -7.82
N THR A 52 -2.69 10.26 -8.27
CA THR A 52 -2.82 11.69 -7.98
C THR A 52 -4.13 11.95 -7.28
N TYR A 53 -4.08 12.51 -6.07
CA TYR A 53 -5.23 12.93 -5.28
C TYR A 53 -5.44 14.44 -5.41
N THR A 54 -6.70 14.86 -5.51
CA THR A 54 -7.09 16.27 -5.59
C THR A 54 -7.85 16.64 -4.33
N ARG A 55 -7.47 17.78 -3.70
CA ARG A 55 -8.18 18.34 -2.55
C ARG A 55 -9.61 18.69 -2.96
N PRO A 56 -10.64 18.20 -2.25
CA PRO A 56 -12.01 18.63 -2.50
C PRO A 56 -12.21 20.10 -2.08
N ALA A 57 -13.14 20.78 -2.73
CA ALA A 57 -13.49 22.16 -2.40
C ALA A 57 -14.17 22.30 -1.04
N ASP A 58 -14.76 21.22 -0.57
CA ASP A 58 -15.37 21.06 0.75
C ASP A 58 -14.72 19.86 1.47
N ASP A 59 -15.31 19.42 2.57
CA ASP A 59 -14.86 18.24 3.32
C ASP A 59 -15.49 16.93 2.75
N GLY A 60 -15.62 16.85 1.44
CA GLY A 60 -16.24 15.73 0.73
C GLY A 60 -15.25 14.64 0.29
N ASP A 61 -15.65 13.91 -0.74
CA ASP A 61 -14.88 12.82 -1.34
C ASP A 61 -13.57 13.33 -1.93
N VAL A 62 -12.50 12.58 -1.73
CA VAL A 62 -11.18 12.90 -2.30
C VAL A 62 -11.02 12.20 -3.64
N ALA A 63 -11.09 12.95 -4.73
CA ALA A 63 -10.89 12.42 -6.08
C ALA A 63 -9.45 11.96 -6.30
N TRP A 64 -9.28 10.87 -7.06
CA TRP A 64 -7.98 10.40 -7.52
C TRP A 64 -7.98 10.03 -9.00
N THR A 65 -6.79 10.08 -9.60
CA THR A 65 -6.52 9.66 -10.97
C THR A 65 -5.27 8.80 -11.00
N LEU A 66 -5.30 7.65 -11.67
CA LEU A 66 -4.11 6.83 -11.95
C LEU A 66 -3.41 7.26 -13.24
N GLY A 67 -2.12 6.95 -13.35
CA GLY A 67 -1.32 7.24 -14.54
C GLY A 67 -1.80 6.59 -15.84
N ASN A 68 -2.59 5.53 -15.75
CA ASN A 68 -3.25 4.88 -16.88
C ASN A 68 -4.58 5.56 -17.31
N GLY A 69 -5.01 6.60 -16.57
CA GLY A 69 -6.22 7.36 -16.85
C GLY A 69 -7.45 6.92 -16.05
N ASP A 70 -7.37 5.85 -15.26
CA ASP A 70 -8.46 5.44 -14.36
C ASP A 70 -8.68 6.50 -13.29
N THR A 71 -9.94 6.70 -12.91
CA THR A 71 -10.35 7.70 -11.93
C THR A 71 -11.32 7.11 -10.92
N GLY A 72 -11.35 7.72 -9.73
CA GLY A 72 -12.29 7.38 -8.69
C GLY A 72 -12.22 8.37 -7.53
N CYS A 73 -12.74 7.97 -6.39
CA CYS A 73 -12.64 8.76 -5.17
C CYS A 73 -12.44 7.88 -3.93
N VAL A 74 -11.91 8.49 -2.88
CA VAL A 74 -12.01 8.00 -1.52
C VAL A 74 -13.28 8.62 -0.95
N PRO A 75 -14.37 7.83 -0.77
CA PRO A 75 -15.64 8.39 -0.34
C PRO A 75 -15.58 8.84 1.12
N LYS A 76 -16.15 10.01 1.40
CA LYS A 76 -16.27 10.51 2.76
C LYS A 76 -17.19 9.61 3.56
N ASN A 77 -16.70 9.13 4.69
CA ASN A 77 -17.50 8.32 5.61
C ASN A 77 -18.27 9.23 6.58
N GLU A 78 -19.56 9.01 6.74
CA GLU A 78 -20.44 9.78 7.65
C GLU A 78 -20.04 9.63 9.14
N TYR A 79 -19.37 8.54 9.49
CA TYR A 79 -18.89 8.27 10.87
C TYR A 79 -17.56 8.94 11.19
N HIS A 80 -16.90 9.56 10.20
CA HIS A 80 -15.63 10.26 10.36
C HIS A 80 -15.80 11.75 10.04
N SER A 81 -15.71 12.59 11.06
CA SER A 81 -15.91 14.03 10.90
C SER A 81 -14.71 14.78 10.33
N GLN A 82 -13.50 14.18 10.41
CA GLN A 82 -12.29 14.83 9.93
C GLN A 82 -12.19 14.82 8.41
N PRO A 83 -11.56 15.85 7.80
CA PRO A 83 -11.20 15.81 6.39
C PRO A 83 -10.27 14.66 6.05
N TYR A 84 -10.49 14.01 4.89
CA TYR A 84 -9.61 12.91 4.43
C TYR A 84 -8.39 13.41 3.69
N TYR A 85 -8.46 14.58 3.05
CA TYR A 85 -7.27 15.21 2.46
C TYR A 85 -6.43 15.85 3.57
N PRO A 86 -5.09 15.64 3.61
CA PRO A 86 -4.23 16.15 4.67
C PRO A 86 -4.30 17.68 4.80
N GLN A 87 -4.74 18.17 5.96
CA GLN A 87 -4.95 19.61 6.19
C GLN A 87 -3.63 20.37 6.36
N TRP A 88 -2.56 19.70 6.75
CA TRP A 88 -1.22 20.27 6.90
C TRP A 88 -0.47 20.46 5.56
N LEU A 89 -0.97 19.87 4.48
CA LEU A 89 -0.36 19.99 3.16
C LEU A 89 -0.87 21.26 2.46
N ASP A 90 0.04 22.19 2.17
CA ASP A 90 -0.27 23.44 1.46
C ASP A 90 -0.22 23.23 -0.07
N LYS A 91 -0.95 22.23 -0.56
CA LYS A 91 -1.08 21.91 -1.99
C LYS A 91 -2.44 21.26 -2.23
N ASP A 92 -3.06 21.60 -3.36
CA ASP A 92 -4.34 21.00 -3.77
C ASP A 92 -4.19 19.66 -4.50
N ILE A 93 -2.96 19.32 -4.89
CA ILE A 93 -2.63 18.07 -5.59
C ILE A 93 -1.51 17.36 -4.86
N MET A 94 -1.71 16.06 -4.65
CA MET A 94 -0.75 15.17 -4.02
C MET A 94 -0.59 13.92 -4.88
N SER A 95 0.64 13.61 -5.32
CA SER A 95 0.91 12.47 -6.16
C SER A 95 1.93 11.53 -5.52
N PHE A 96 1.72 10.24 -5.71
CA PHE A 96 2.64 9.18 -5.30
C PHE A 96 2.89 8.26 -6.49
N THR A 97 4.13 7.78 -6.63
CA THR A 97 4.50 6.80 -7.65
C THR A 97 5.11 5.58 -6.98
N GLY A 98 4.70 4.41 -7.40
CA GLY A 98 5.19 3.14 -6.87
C GLY A 98 4.53 1.93 -7.51
N THR A 99 4.70 0.78 -6.88
CA THR A 99 4.05 -0.47 -7.30
C THR A 99 2.61 -0.49 -6.81
N LEU A 100 1.70 -0.75 -7.74
CA LEU A 100 0.27 -0.96 -7.47
C LEU A 100 -0.09 -2.41 -7.75
N LEU A 101 -0.49 -3.11 -6.70
CA LEU A 101 -0.98 -4.48 -6.75
C LEU A 101 -2.42 -4.52 -7.24
N ALA A 102 -2.85 -5.66 -7.75
CA ALA A 102 -4.26 -5.92 -8.03
C ALA A 102 -5.10 -5.77 -6.74
N PRO A 103 -6.38 -5.36 -6.85
CA PRO A 103 -7.27 -5.38 -5.70
C PRO A 103 -7.40 -6.79 -5.10
N ASN A 104 -7.27 -6.89 -3.78
CA ASN A 104 -7.44 -8.16 -3.04
C ASN A 104 -8.78 -8.22 -2.27
N ALA A 105 -9.62 -7.19 -2.40
CA ALA A 105 -10.94 -7.12 -1.80
C ALA A 105 -12.00 -7.71 -2.71
N ILE A 106 -12.79 -8.65 -2.19
CA ILE A 106 -13.93 -9.24 -2.88
C ILE A 106 -15.21 -8.87 -2.13
N ASP A 107 -16.16 -8.24 -2.84
CA ASP A 107 -17.48 -7.95 -2.29
C ASP A 107 -18.36 -9.21 -2.33
N HIS A 108 -18.58 -9.81 -1.16
CA HIS A 108 -19.44 -10.97 -1.01
C HIS A 108 -20.94 -10.62 -0.94
N SER A 109 -21.27 -9.35 -0.74
CA SER A 109 -22.66 -8.89 -0.72
C SER A 109 -23.22 -8.56 -2.12
N GLY A 110 -22.33 -8.24 -3.07
CA GLY A 110 -22.65 -7.78 -4.41
C GLY A 110 -23.26 -6.36 -4.46
N ASN A 111 -23.25 -5.64 -3.33
CA ASN A 111 -23.78 -4.27 -3.22
C ASN A 111 -22.83 -3.30 -2.51
N GLY A 112 -21.57 -3.68 -2.30
CA GLY A 112 -20.54 -2.83 -1.69
C GLY A 112 -20.57 -2.77 -0.16
N THR A 113 -21.29 -3.66 0.52
CA THR A 113 -21.45 -3.61 1.98
C THR A 113 -20.67 -4.67 2.75
N ASN A 114 -20.10 -5.67 2.06
CA ASN A 114 -19.36 -6.76 2.71
C ASN A 114 -18.15 -7.18 1.87
N TYR A 115 -17.03 -6.51 2.09
CA TYR A 115 -15.75 -6.87 1.49
C TYR A 115 -14.97 -7.82 2.37
N VAL A 116 -14.38 -8.84 1.76
CA VAL A 116 -13.37 -9.70 2.37
C VAL A 116 -12.05 -9.47 1.66
N LEU A 117 -11.02 -9.10 2.40
CA LEU A 117 -9.70 -8.77 1.88
C LEU A 117 -8.80 -10.01 2.03
N TYR A 118 -8.43 -10.60 0.91
CA TYR A 118 -7.63 -11.82 0.88
C TYR A 118 -6.14 -11.50 0.93
N ALA A 119 -5.39 -12.23 1.77
CA ALA A 119 -3.95 -12.06 1.84
C ALA A 119 -3.28 -12.60 0.57
N TYR A 120 -2.26 -11.89 0.09
CA TYR A 120 -1.28 -12.44 -0.85
C TYR A 120 -0.37 -13.44 -0.14
N ALA A 121 0.35 -14.28 -0.89
CA ALA A 121 1.05 -15.41 -0.30
C ALA A 121 2.16 -15.00 0.68
N TRP A 122 2.96 -13.94 0.34
CA TRP A 122 4.06 -13.46 1.19
C TRP A 122 4.61 -12.13 0.66
N GLY A 123 5.39 -11.42 1.51
CA GLY A 123 6.24 -10.30 1.09
C GLY A 123 5.60 -8.92 1.19
N TYR A 124 4.45 -8.78 1.87
CA TYR A 124 3.77 -7.51 2.08
C TYR A 124 3.50 -7.27 3.56
N VAL A 125 3.63 -6.01 4.01
CA VAL A 125 3.22 -5.62 5.36
C VAL A 125 1.70 -5.59 5.45
N ASP A 126 1.16 -5.73 6.64
CA ASP A 126 -0.29 -5.78 6.94
C ASP A 126 -1.08 -6.77 6.08
N ASN A 127 -0.40 -7.79 5.59
CA ASN A 127 -0.95 -8.83 4.73
C ASN A 127 -1.28 -10.10 5.52
N HIS A 128 -0.45 -10.44 6.51
CA HIS A 128 -0.64 -11.53 7.45
C HIS A 128 -0.55 -11.04 8.89
N PRO A 129 -1.15 -11.77 9.87
CA PRO A 129 -0.97 -11.47 11.28
C PRO A 129 0.52 -11.49 11.69
N ASN A 130 0.89 -10.66 12.69
CA ASN A 130 2.29 -10.56 13.14
C ASN A 130 2.86 -11.87 13.69
N ASP A 131 2.01 -12.79 14.11
CA ASP A 131 2.35 -14.11 14.62
C ASP A 131 2.31 -15.23 13.55
N ALA A 132 2.17 -14.86 12.28
CA ALA A 132 2.10 -15.82 11.16
C ALA A 132 3.46 -16.47 10.80
N GLY A 133 4.48 -16.35 11.65
CA GLY A 133 5.77 -16.98 11.46
C GLY A 133 6.53 -16.45 10.25
N ASP A 134 6.86 -17.30 9.29
CA ASP A 134 7.64 -16.90 8.11
C ASP A 134 6.84 -16.00 7.13
N LEU A 135 5.52 -16.01 7.20
CA LEU A 135 4.67 -15.17 6.33
C LEU A 135 4.71 -13.69 6.72
N SER A 136 5.10 -13.37 7.96
CA SER A 136 5.27 -11.98 8.46
C SER A 136 6.71 -11.50 8.43
N LYS A 137 7.65 -12.29 7.86
CA LYS A 137 9.07 -11.94 7.74
C LYS A 137 9.39 -11.40 6.35
N PHE A 138 10.37 -10.51 6.30
CA PHE A 138 10.95 -9.96 5.07
C PHE A 138 12.39 -10.40 4.94
N LYS A 139 12.83 -10.69 3.72
CA LYS A 139 14.20 -11.06 3.42
C LYS A 139 14.84 -10.00 2.53
N ILE A 140 16.04 -9.56 2.88
CA ILE A 140 16.81 -8.59 2.08
C ILE A 140 17.09 -9.17 0.69
N ASP A 141 17.26 -10.49 0.57
CA ASP A 141 17.48 -11.18 -0.71
C ASP A 141 16.32 -11.08 -1.70
N TRP A 142 15.16 -10.52 -1.29
CA TRP A 142 14.05 -10.22 -2.19
C TRP A 142 14.21 -8.85 -2.87
N ALA A 143 15.28 -8.12 -2.58
CA ALA A 143 15.54 -6.82 -3.18
C ALA A 143 15.68 -6.90 -4.70
N VAL A 144 14.98 -6.01 -5.39
CA VAL A 144 15.05 -5.84 -6.85
C VAL A 144 15.31 -4.39 -7.21
N ASP A 145 15.98 -4.17 -8.34
CA ASP A 145 16.17 -2.84 -8.91
C ASP A 145 14.91 -2.34 -9.66
N SER A 146 14.98 -1.14 -10.21
CA SER A 146 13.88 -0.54 -10.97
C SER A 146 13.49 -1.30 -12.25
N GLN A 147 14.29 -2.30 -12.65
CA GLN A 147 14.02 -3.19 -13.78
C GLN A 147 13.51 -4.57 -13.33
N GLY A 148 13.30 -4.76 -12.02
CA GLY A 148 12.89 -6.03 -11.44
C GLY A 148 13.98 -7.09 -11.38
N LYS A 149 15.26 -6.71 -11.51
CA LYS A 149 16.38 -7.65 -11.39
C LYS A 149 16.79 -7.79 -9.93
N PRO A 150 17.04 -9.02 -9.45
CA PRO A 150 17.54 -9.24 -8.09
C PRO A 150 18.82 -8.46 -7.82
N VAL A 151 18.89 -7.85 -6.65
CA VAL A 151 20.06 -7.10 -6.16
C VAL A 151 20.52 -7.71 -4.84
N HIS A 152 21.82 -7.93 -4.70
CA HIS A 152 22.39 -8.32 -3.41
C HIS A 152 22.73 -7.07 -2.60
N LEU A 153 22.19 -7.00 -1.38
CA LEU A 153 22.46 -5.94 -0.42
C LEU A 153 23.13 -6.54 0.81
N ASP A 154 24.23 -5.94 1.28
CA ASP A 154 24.93 -6.38 2.49
C ASP A 154 24.21 -5.96 3.77
N GLY A 155 23.31 -4.98 3.69
CA GLY A 155 22.54 -4.46 4.82
C GLY A 155 21.45 -3.48 4.36
N VAL A 156 20.74 -2.90 5.34
CA VAL A 156 19.68 -1.93 5.14
C VAL A 156 19.76 -0.86 6.23
N ASP A 157 19.82 0.40 5.83
CA ASP A 157 19.81 1.55 6.75
C ASP A 157 18.44 2.23 6.82
N PHE A 158 17.67 2.20 5.73
CA PHE A 158 16.36 2.83 5.65
C PHE A 158 15.30 1.88 5.11
N ILE A 159 14.10 1.98 5.68
CA ILE A 159 12.92 1.24 5.24
C ILE A 159 11.81 2.24 4.93
N LYS A 160 11.17 2.06 3.77
CA LYS A 160 9.97 2.80 3.37
C LYS A 160 8.83 1.80 3.13
N VAL A 161 7.66 2.13 3.67
CA VAL A 161 6.45 1.34 3.49
C VAL A 161 5.34 2.24 2.96
N TYR A 162 4.55 1.73 2.01
CA TYR A 162 3.36 2.40 1.52
C TYR A 162 2.29 1.39 1.13
N THR A 163 1.02 1.81 1.11
CA THR A 163 -0.11 0.96 0.73
C THR A 163 0.05 0.47 -0.71
N GLY A 164 0.00 -0.85 -0.91
CA GLY A 164 0.21 -1.46 -2.22
C GLY A 164 -1.06 -1.58 -3.07
N VAL A 165 -2.24 -1.29 -2.54
CA VAL A 165 -3.53 -1.42 -3.22
C VAL A 165 -4.32 -0.11 -3.18
N ASN A 166 -5.13 0.14 -4.22
CA ASN A 166 -6.11 1.24 -4.25
C ASN A 166 -7.49 0.65 -4.48
N GLN A 167 -8.22 0.41 -3.38
CA GLN A 167 -9.49 -0.32 -3.41
C GLN A 167 -10.45 0.18 -2.34
N ALA A 168 -11.76 -0.02 -2.56
CA ALA A 168 -12.76 0.17 -1.53
C ALA A 168 -12.69 -0.98 -0.51
N VAL A 169 -12.85 -0.64 0.76
CA VAL A 169 -12.97 -1.57 1.88
C VAL A 169 -14.28 -1.32 2.61
N SER A 170 -14.83 -2.34 3.27
CA SER A 170 -16.06 -2.20 4.04
C SER A 170 -15.89 -1.24 5.22
N TYR A 171 -16.91 -0.43 5.48
CA TYR A 171 -16.94 0.54 6.58
C TYR A 171 -16.83 -0.08 7.99
N THR A 172 -16.88 -1.40 8.13
CA THR A 172 -16.94 -2.10 9.41
C THR A 172 -15.60 -2.30 10.10
N HIS A 173 -14.46 -1.95 9.47
CA HIS A 173 -13.12 -2.21 10.01
C HIS A 173 -12.27 -0.98 10.35
N LEU A 174 -12.84 0.22 10.32
CA LEU A 174 -12.18 1.42 10.82
C LEU A 174 -12.43 1.59 12.33
N THR A 175 -12.12 0.61 13.13
CA THR A 175 -11.86 0.84 14.54
C THR A 175 -10.41 1.30 14.66
N LEU A 176 -10.21 2.62 14.72
CA LEU A 176 -8.94 3.16 15.21
C LEU A 176 -8.65 2.52 16.57
N PRO A 177 -7.41 2.06 16.85
CA PRO A 177 -7.04 1.63 18.18
C PRO A 177 -7.27 2.84 19.12
N THR A 178 -8.23 2.72 20.01
CA THR A 178 -8.34 3.61 21.14
C THR A 178 -7.14 3.30 22.03
N SER A 179 -6.18 4.21 22.05
CA SER A 179 -5.04 4.25 22.96
C SER A 179 -5.48 4.20 24.41
#